data_43ba74b130c489d998327bc5875108b0
#
_entry.id   43ba74b130c489d998327bc5875108b0
#
_cell.length_a   1.000
_cell.length_b   1.000
_cell.length_c   1.000
_cell.angle_alpha   90.00
_cell.angle_beta   90.00
_cell.angle_gamma   90.00
#
_symmetry.space_group_name_H-M   'P 1'
#
loop_
_entity.id
_entity.type
_entity.pdbx_description
1 polymer ?
#
loop_
_entity_poly.entity_id
_entity_poly.type
_entity_poly.pdbx_seq_one_letter_code
_entity_poly.pdbx_strand_id
1 'polypeptide(L)'
;MIGAMPTKKLILTYVDSLRTDMLQRAVDEGRAPTFAALLDRGVLVPDCVSSFPSVTPVACAEMVCGKGADGHWVSGMNWYHRLERRYVEYGSSMEASRAFGVFRVLYDLVYNMNLAHLNPGVSTLFEQLDVAGLRTACTPFLIYRGRHRHQVSLDGLLRRAVDATRLKFRHHTWGPGELFYGDLYASREVPCKPSSIPGSRDGYSACCAAELVKDDAFDFLLFSLPDNDNYSHRHGPEASVESISKADHCFAKLIEAAGGIDAFLADYALILVADHAQTSVHRGLPLAELLERNWSVLQPSESQPERAQLAVSPTGRAAHVYLLPGEGERADPEAVREALSVIEGVELICRFEDNSGHPVTRSEPGTPPSDATAVIERGPRRLRFRPGDEVGDLRGRRWEIDGDLDAIEATIEDGLLRSETFPDPLARVWLALNCPHGGDFVLSLAEGYEAVDWGGVTHAGGGSHGALHAGDSLGPLLFVGCGPKDASEREQWTLRDVAPAVLEHFGLR
;
A
#
# COMPACT_ATOMS: atom_id res chain seq x y z
N MET A 1 7.93 45.33 -2.82
CA MET A 1 8.16 43.87 -2.81
C MET A 1 7.44 43.34 -1.58
N ILE A 2 6.27 42.77 -1.73
CA ILE A 2 5.61 42.01 -0.68
C ILE A 2 6.43 40.69 -0.64
N GLY A 3 7.26 40.53 0.40
CA GLY A 3 8.04 39.32 0.61
C GLY A 3 7.04 38.14 0.67
N ALA A 4 7.23 37.14 -0.18
CA ALA A 4 6.48 35.91 -0.07
C ALA A 4 6.63 35.40 1.38
N MET A 5 5.52 35.13 2.06
CA MET A 5 5.58 34.48 3.37
C MET A 5 6.38 33.17 3.24
N PRO A 6 7.25 32.86 4.19
CA PRO A 6 7.99 31.60 4.14
C PRO A 6 6.99 30.44 4.05
N THR A 7 7.25 29.50 3.18
CA THR A 7 6.44 28.29 3.03
C THR A 7 6.42 27.54 4.37
N LYS A 8 5.24 27.23 4.90
CA LYS A 8 5.12 26.44 6.13
C LYS A 8 5.79 25.09 5.97
N LYS A 9 6.31 24.55 7.06
CA LYS A 9 6.74 23.16 7.10
C LYS A 9 5.54 22.26 6.88
N LEU A 10 5.75 21.08 6.30
CA LEU A 10 4.68 20.16 5.96
C LEU A 10 4.81 18.85 6.72
N ILE A 11 3.71 18.43 7.33
CA ILE A 11 3.57 17.11 7.93
C ILE A 11 2.59 16.31 7.09
N LEU A 12 3.07 15.20 6.52
CA LEU A 12 2.24 14.17 5.91
C LEU A 12 1.93 13.12 6.98
N THR A 13 0.72 13.15 7.52
CA THR A 13 0.25 12.16 8.49
C THR A 13 -0.42 11.01 7.77
N TYR A 14 0.10 9.83 7.99
CA TYR A 14 -0.43 8.58 7.49
C TYR A 14 -1.12 7.82 8.64
N VAL A 15 -2.39 7.50 8.49
CA VAL A 15 -3.16 6.66 9.43
C VAL A 15 -3.61 5.41 8.70
N ASP A 16 -3.02 4.28 9.08
CA ASP A 16 -3.21 3.00 8.41
C ASP A 16 -4.67 2.52 8.51
N SER A 17 -5.24 2.10 7.39
CA SER A 17 -6.60 1.58 7.30
C SER A 17 -7.70 2.53 7.82
N LEU A 18 -7.50 3.84 7.79
CA LEU A 18 -8.49 4.79 8.27
C LEU A 18 -9.69 4.88 7.32
N ARG A 19 -10.88 4.52 7.78
CA ARG A 19 -12.14 4.71 7.07
C ARG A 19 -12.73 6.07 7.39
N THR A 20 -13.25 6.76 6.39
CA THR A 20 -13.86 8.10 6.56
C THR A 20 -15.09 8.08 7.46
N ASP A 21 -15.96 7.08 7.31
CA ASP A 21 -17.17 6.92 8.14
C ASP A 21 -16.82 6.65 9.62
N MET A 22 -15.75 5.88 9.87
CA MET A 22 -15.31 5.58 11.22
C MET A 22 -14.58 6.77 11.86
N LEU A 23 -13.84 7.56 11.09
CA LEU A 23 -13.30 8.85 11.53
C LEU A 23 -14.42 9.81 11.93
N GLN A 24 -15.44 9.96 11.08
CA GLN A 24 -16.59 10.81 11.37
C GLN A 24 -17.31 10.33 12.63
N ARG A 25 -17.54 9.03 12.76
CA ARG A 25 -18.15 8.45 13.96
C ARG A 25 -17.33 8.73 15.23
N ALA A 26 -16.00 8.61 15.16
CA ALA A 26 -15.13 8.91 16.30
C ALA A 26 -15.21 10.39 16.70
N VAL A 27 -15.34 11.30 15.73
CA VAL A 27 -15.56 12.74 15.95
C VAL A 27 -16.93 13.00 16.57
N ASP A 28 -18.00 12.42 16.03
CA ASP A 28 -19.36 12.60 16.51
C ASP A 28 -19.56 12.06 17.95
N GLU A 29 -18.86 10.99 18.29
CA GLU A 29 -18.82 10.43 19.65
C GLU A 29 -17.89 11.25 20.61
N GLY A 30 -17.22 12.30 20.14
CA GLY A 30 -16.30 13.13 20.92
C GLY A 30 -14.99 12.42 21.29
N ARG A 31 -14.65 11.33 20.60
CA ARG A 31 -13.49 10.46 20.87
C ARG A 31 -12.25 10.83 20.07
N ALA A 32 -12.37 11.75 19.11
CA ALA A 32 -11.28 12.23 18.27
C ALA A 32 -11.26 13.77 18.18
N PRO A 33 -11.08 14.49 19.32
CA PRO A 33 -11.19 15.96 19.36
C PRO A 33 -10.09 16.66 18.57
N THR A 34 -8.91 16.07 18.44
CA THR A 34 -7.80 16.64 17.67
C THR A 34 -8.10 16.56 16.18
N PHE A 35 -8.55 15.41 15.70
CA PHE A 35 -8.96 15.25 14.30
C PHE A 35 -10.19 16.13 13.98
N ALA A 36 -11.16 16.26 14.90
CA ALA A 36 -12.27 17.20 14.75
C ALA A 36 -11.79 18.63 14.53
N ALA A 37 -10.85 19.12 15.36
CA ALA A 37 -10.28 20.45 15.24
C ALA A 37 -9.51 20.69 13.93
N LEU A 38 -8.93 19.63 13.34
CA LEU A 38 -8.27 19.69 12.04
C LEU A 38 -9.27 19.66 10.88
N LEU A 39 -10.32 18.83 10.98
CA LEU A 39 -11.40 18.78 10.00
C LEU A 39 -12.12 20.12 9.87
N ASP A 40 -12.37 20.81 10.99
CA ASP A 40 -12.98 22.15 11.00
C ASP A 40 -12.14 23.22 10.32
N ARG A 41 -10.83 23.00 10.13
CA ARG A 41 -9.85 23.95 9.59
C ARG A 41 -9.28 23.56 8.24
N GLY A 42 -9.69 22.42 7.70
CA GLY A 42 -9.17 21.84 6.48
C GLY A 42 -10.20 21.60 5.40
N VAL A 43 -9.75 21.03 4.30
CA VAL A 43 -10.57 20.53 3.20
C VAL A 43 -10.49 19.02 3.19
N LEU A 44 -11.59 18.34 3.49
CA LEU A 44 -11.69 16.88 3.48
C LEU A 44 -12.11 16.39 2.10
N VAL A 45 -11.37 15.45 1.55
CA VAL A 45 -11.75 14.55 0.46
C VAL A 45 -12.08 13.22 1.11
N PRO A 46 -13.36 12.80 1.13
CA PRO A 46 -13.77 11.64 1.94
C PRO A 46 -13.43 10.28 1.30
N ASP A 47 -13.08 10.26 0.02
CA ASP A 47 -13.05 9.09 -0.85
C ASP A 47 -11.79 9.03 -1.73
N CYS A 48 -10.64 9.32 -1.16
CA CYS A 48 -9.36 9.13 -1.84
C CYS A 48 -9.14 7.65 -2.14
N VAL A 49 -8.91 7.33 -3.42
CA VAL A 49 -8.82 5.96 -3.91
C VAL A 49 -7.43 5.38 -3.70
N SER A 50 -7.35 4.22 -3.08
CA SER A 50 -6.14 3.43 -2.87
C SER A 50 -5.65 2.71 -4.14
N SER A 51 -4.50 2.06 -4.03
CA SER A 51 -3.92 1.15 -5.04
C SER A 51 -4.77 -0.10 -5.29
N PHE A 52 -4.35 -0.93 -6.25
CA PHE A 52 -4.80 -2.31 -6.36
C PHE A 52 -3.58 -3.23 -6.60
N PRO A 53 -3.42 -4.29 -5.78
CA PRO A 53 -4.15 -4.56 -4.53
C PRO A 53 -4.08 -3.39 -3.53
N SER A 54 -5.17 -3.17 -2.76
CA SER A 54 -5.24 -2.12 -1.73
C SER A 54 -4.58 -2.61 -0.44
N VAL A 55 -3.25 -2.69 -0.47
CA VAL A 55 -2.42 -3.18 0.63
C VAL A 55 -1.28 -2.21 0.93
N THR A 56 -0.92 -2.13 2.20
CA THR A 56 0.02 -1.13 2.73
C THR A 56 1.30 -0.93 1.89
N PRO A 57 2.06 -1.96 1.45
CA PRO A 57 3.29 -1.71 0.68
C PRO A 57 3.04 -1.04 -0.67
N VAL A 58 1.97 -1.43 -1.38
CA VAL A 58 1.62 -0.86 -2.69
C VAL A 58 1.12 0.57 -2.53
N ALA A 59 0.21 0.79 -1.59
CA ALA A 59 -0.37 2.09 -1.28
C ALA A 59 0.68 3.09 -0.78
N CYS A 60 1.55 2.67 0.14
CA CYS A 60 2.67 3.49 0.61
C CYS A 60 3.64 3.88 -0.52
N ALA A 61 3.91 2.95 -1.45
CA ALA A 61 4.76 3.24 -2.61
C ALA A 61 4.08 4.24 -3.57
N GLU A 62 2.77 4.08 -3.84
CA GLU A 62 2.01 5.08 -4.62
C GLU A 62 2.05 6.46 -3.97
N MET A 63 1.84 6.53 -2.65
CA MET A 63 1.81 7.76 -1.86
C MET A 63 3.12 8.55 -1.95
N VAL A 64 4.27 7.90 -1.80
CA VAL A 64 5.56 8.59 -1.76
C VAL A 64 6.27 8.71 -3.11
N CYS A 65 5.87 7.93 -4.12
CA CYS A 65 6.44 8.00 -5.47
C CYS A 65 5.55 8.79 -6.44
N GLY A 66 4.24 8.94 -6.15
CA GLY A 66 3.27 9.52 -7.07
C GLY A 66 3.10 8.71 -8.36
N LYS A 67 3.38 7.40 -8.32
CA LYS A 67 3.34 6.47 -9.45
C LYS A 67 2.55 5.23 -9.07
N GLY A 68 1.92 4.57 -10.04
CA GLY A 68 1.28 3.29 -9.84
C GLY A 68 2.26 2.12 -9.75
N ALA A 69 1.74 0.92 -9.54
CA ALA A 69 2.53 -0.30 -9.38
C ALA A 69 3.42 -0.61 -10.62
N ASP A 70 2.99 -0.23 -11.80
CA ASP A 70 3.79 -0.27 -13.04
C ASP A 70 5.06 0.58 -12.97
N GLY A 71 5.00 1.70 -12.26
CA GLY A 71 6.12 2.62 -12.07
C GLY A 71 7.00 2.25 -10.88
N HIS A 72 6.42 2.02 -9.70
CA HIS A 72 7.19 1.77 -8.46
C HIS A 72 7.55 0.31 -8.21
N TRP A 73 6.95 -0.67 -8.91
CA TRP A 73 7.24 -2.10 -8.94
C TRP A 73 6.85 -2.90 -7.68
N VAL A 74 6.33 -2.30 -6.65
CA VAL A 74 5.81 -3.03 -5.47
C VAL A 74 4.43 -3.58 -5.82
N SER A 75 4.24 -4.90 -5.77
CA SER A 75 3.01 -5.56 -6.24
C SER A 75 2.11 -6.07 -5.11
N GLY A 76 2.62 -6.22 -3.88
CA GLY A 76 1.84 -6.77 -2.76
C GLY A 76 2.65 -6.88 -1.49
N MET A 77 2.03 -7.40 -0.42
CA MET A 77 2.69 -7.79 0.81
C MET A 77 3.54 -9.05 0.60
N ASN A 78 3.05 -9.97 -0.23
CA ASN A 78 3.72 -11.18 -0.70
C ASN A 78 3.68 -11.21 -2.23
N TRP A 79 4.77 -11.63 -2.86
CA TRP A 79 4.85 -11.77 -4.32
C TRP A 79 5.98 -12.70 -4.75
N TYR A 80 5.96 -13.20 -6.00
CA TYR A 80 7.00 -14.08 -6.54
C TYR A 80 8.02 -13.30 -7.36
N HIS A 81 9.30 -13.38 -6.95
CA HIS A 81 10.42 -12.78 -7.67
C HIS A 81 10.91 -13.70 -8.78
N ARG A 82 10.53 -13.39 -10.03
CA ARG A 82 10.78 -14.27 -11.19
C ARG A 82 12.26 -14.55 -11.44
N LEU A 83 13.16 -13.55 -11.26
CA LEU A 83 14.61 -13.74 -11.46
C LEU A 83 15.25 -14.53 -10.32
N GLU A 84 14.89 -14.26 -9.07
CA GLU A 84 15.41 -14.98 -7.91
C GLU A 84 14.71 -16.33 -7.68
N ARG A 85 13.63 -16.59 -8.42
CA ARG A 85 12.80 -17.79 -8.35
C ARG A 85 12.36 -18.14 -6.92
N ARG A 86 11.92 -17.15 -6.18
CA ARG A 86 11.46 -17.28 -4.80
C ARG A 86 10.35 -16.31 -4.49
N TYR A 87 9.65 -16.56 -3.41
CA TYR A 87 8.76 -15.55 -2.85
C TYR A 87 9.53 -14.44 -2.13
N VAL A 88 8.97 -13.26 -2.18
CA VAL A 88 9.28 -12.12 -1.31
C VAL A 88 8.11 -11.96 -0.34
N GLU A 89 8.42 -11.71 0.92
CA GLU A 89 7.43 -11.54 1.99
C GLU A 89 7.90 -10.39 2.90
N TYR A 90 6.96 -9.48 3.22
CA TYR A 90 7.27 -8.28 4.01
C TYR A 90 6.70 -8.32 5.44
N GLY A 91 6.29 -9.50 5.91
CA GLY A 91 5.83 -9.69 7.29
C GLY A 91 4.32 -9.56 7.44
N SER A 92 3.53 -10.17 6.55
CA SER A 92 2.07 -10.20 6.61
C SER A 92 1.56 -10.79 7.92
N SER A 93 2.21 -11.87 8.40
CA SER A 93 1.98 -12.46 9.72
C SER A 93 3.27 -13.05 10.28
N MET A 94 3.29 -13.35 11.59
CA MET A 94 4.43 -14.05 12.21
C MET A 94 4.53 -15.49 11.68
N GLU A 95 3.41 -16.12 11.40
CA GLU A 95 3.30 -17.47 10.87
C GLU A 95 3.82 -17.52 9.43
N ALA A 96 3.41 -16.59 8.57
CA ALA A 96 3.99 -16.44 7.23
C ALA A 96 5.49 -16.15 7.31
N SER A 97 5.93 -15.27 8.20
CA SER A 97 7.36 -14.99 8.41
C SER A 97 8.17 -16.25 8.79
N ARG A 98 7.56 -17.17 9.55
CA ARG A 98 8.20 -18.46 9.88
C ARG A 98 8.24 -19.39 8.66
N ALA A 99 7.18 -19.43 7.85
CA ALA A 99 7.11 -20.24 6.64
C ALA A 99 8.18 -19.86 5.61
N PHE A 100 8.41 -18.55 5.41
CA PHE A 100 9.43 -18.02 4.50
C PHE A 100 10.84 -17.93 5.11
N GLY A 101 10.94 -18.04 6.44
CA GLY A 101 12.16 -17.82 7.21
C GLY A 101 12.29 -16.38 7.70
N VAL A 102 12.10 -16.17 9.01
CA VAL A 102 12.04 -14.86 9.68
C VAL A 102 13.17 -13.91 9.27
N PHE A 103 14.41 -14.41 9.15
CA PHE A 103 15.54 -13.55 8.77
C PHE A 103 15.51 -13.12 7.30
N ARG A 104 14.95 -13.97 6.43
CA ARG A 104 14.77 -13.61 5.01
C ARG A 104 13.71 -12.50 4.90
N VAL A 105 12.59 -12.68 5.56
CA VAL A 105 11.51 -11.69 5.63
C VAL A 105 12.03 -10.36 6.19
N LEU A 106 12.76 -10.40 7.30
CA LEU A 106 13.37 -9.21 7.88
C LEU A 106 14.35 -8.52 6.91
N TYR A 107 15.14 -9.31 6.16
CA TYR A 107 16.06 -8.76 5.17
C TYR A 107 15.33 -8.13 3.99
N ASP A 108 14.29 -8.79 3.49
CA ASP A 108 13.46 -8.26 2.40
C ASP A 108 12.75 -6.95 2.84
N LEU A 109 12.19 -6.91 4.04
CA LEU A 109 11.52 -5.73 4.59
C LEU A 109 12.49 -4.56 4.84
N VAL A 110 13.59 -4.82 5.52
CA VAL A 110 14.51 -3.77 5.99
C VAL A 110 15.39 -3.22 4.87
N TYR A 111 15.83 -4.07 3.96
CA TYR A 111 16.77 -3.67 2.91
C TYR A 111 16.16 -3.72 1.52
N ASN A 112 15.73 -4.91 1.10
CA ASN A 112 15.40 -5.13 -0.30
C ASN A 112 14.22 -4.28 -0.75
N MET A 113 13.21 -4.10 0.11
CA MET A 113 12.04 -3.28 -0.21
C MET A 113 12.45 -1.91 -0.76
N ASN A 114 13.31 -1.19 -0.04
CA ASN A 114 13.73 0.16 -0.41
C ASN A 114 14.92 0.22 -1.37
N LEU A 115 15.80 -0.80 -1.36
CA LEU A 115 17.06 -0.75 -2.13
C LEU A 115 17.01 -1.53 -3.44
N ALA A 116 16.12 -2.53 -3.56
CA ALA A 116 16.09 -3.43 -4.70
C ALA A 116 14.69 -3.62 -5.31
N HIS A 117 13.65 -3.74 -4.48
CA HIS A 117 12.30 -4.05 -4.95
C HIS A 117 11.55 -2.81 -5.41
N LEU A 118 11.73 -1.67 -4.71
CA LEU A 118 11.26 -0.38 -5.19
C LEU A 118 12.09 0.03 -6.41
N ASN A 119 11.43 0.34 -7.52
CA ASN A 119 12.09 0.71 -8.78
C ASN A 119 13.18 1.77 -8.56
N PRO A 120 14.45 1.48 -8.87
CA PRO A 120 15.55 2.44 -8.72
C PRO A 120 15.44 3.64 -9.67
N GLY A 121 14.66 3.52 -10.74
CA GLY A 121 14.41 4.61 -11.71
C GLY A 121 13.32 5.61 -11.27
N VAL A 122 12.65 5.37 -10.14
CA VAL A 122 11.62 6.26 -9.62
C VAL A 122 12.11 6.92 -8.34
N SER A 123 12.01 8.26 -8.27
CA SER A 123 12.37 9.00 -7.06
C SER A 123 11.20 9.03 -6.07
N THR A 124 11.52 8.86 -4.79
CA THR A 124 10.57 9.07 -3.69
C THR A 124 10.44 10.56 -3.35
N LEU A 125 9.43 10.93 -2.56
CA LEU A 125 9.31 12.27 -1.98
C LEU A 125 10.58 12.69 -1.23
N PHE A 126 11.13 11.80 -0.40
CA PHE A 126 12.34 12.10 0.38
C PHE A 126 13.51 12.44 -0.55
N GLU A 127 13.74 11.66 -1.60
CA GLU A 127 14.81 11.91 -2.57
C GLU A 127 14.63 13.25 -3.29
N GLN A 128 13.40 13.60 -3.68
CA GLN A 128 13.10 14.84 -4.39
C GLN A 128 13.24 16.08 -3.48
N LEU A 129 12.73 16.00 -2.24
CA LEU A 129 12.83 17.06 -1.25
C LEU A 129 14.28 17.30 -0.78
N ASP A 130 15.06 16.21 -0.58
CA ASP A 130 16.50 16.29 -0.27
C ASP A 130 17.28 16.98 -1.39
N VAL A 131 16.95 16.70 -2.68
CA VAL A 131 17.56 17.39 -3.83
C VAL A 131 17.27 18.88 -3.81
N ALA A 132 16.07 19.26 -3.36
CA ALA A 132 15.68 20.67 -3.20
C ALA A 132 16.31 21.36 -1.97
N GLY A 133 17.08 20.62 -1.16
CA GLY A 133 17.74 21.15 0.05
C GLY A 133 16.84 21.23 1.27
N LEU A 134 15.68 20.58 1.26
CA LEU A 134 14.76 20.52 2.38
C LEU A 134 15.18 19.41 3.36
N ARG A 135 15.03 19.67 4.66
CA ARG A 135 15.29 18.69 5.71
C ARG A 135 14.12 17.72 5.78
N THR A 136 14.39 16.45 5.58
CA THR A 136 13.37 15.39 5.54
C THR A 136 13.42 14.53 6.80
N ALA A 137 12.25 14.09 7.28
CA ALA A 137 12.13 13.21 8.43
C ALA A 137 11.03 12.16 8.21
N CYS A 138 11.17 11.00 8.85
CA CYS A 138 10.21 9.90 8.78
C CYS A 138 10.15 9.13 10.10
N THR A 139 8.95 8.93 10.63
CA THR A 139 8.67 7.94 11.67
C THR A 139 8.44 6.57 11.04
N PRO A 140 8.17 5.46 11.78
CA PRO A 140 8.11 4.13 11.17
C PRO A 140 7.18 4.06 9.95
N PHE A 141 7.75 3.84 8.77
CA PHE A 141 7.03 3.77 7.50
C PHE A 141 7.76 2.82 6.54
N LEU A 142 7.04 2.07 5.72
CA LEU A 142 7.63 0.99 4.91
C LEU A 142 8.55 1.51 3.80
N ILE A 143 8.13 2.55 3.09
CA ILE A 143 8.86 3.09 1.92
C ILE A 143 9.57 4.39 2.33
N TYR A 144 10.76 4.23 2.86
CA TYR A 144 11.55 5.36 3.38
C TYR A 144 12.81 5.67 2.56
N ARG A 145 12.97 5.15 1.34
CA ARG A 145 14.17 5.44 0.53
C ARG A 145 14.39 6.94 0.37
N GLY A 146 15.59 7.39 0.74
CA GLY A 146 16.05 8.76 0.69
C GLY A 146 17.53 8.82 0.34
N ARG A 147 18.18 9.96 0.58
CA ARG A 147 19.58 10.21 0.17
C ARG A 147 20.58 10.17 1.32
N HIS A 148 20.11 10.05 2.56
CA HIS A 148 20.97 10.02 3.74
C HIS A 148 21.27 8.59 4.17
N ARG A 149 22.51 8.33 4.56
CA ARG A 149 22.97 7.02 4.99
C ARG A 149 22.71 6.82 6.47
N HIS A 150 21.97 5.76 6.81
CA HIS A 150 21.71 5.35 8.20
C HIS A 150 22.33 3.98 8.48
N GLN A 151 22.86 3.83 9.68
CA GLN A 151 23.39 2.55 10.13
C GLN A 151 22.32 1.82 10.93
N VAL A 152 22.17 0.51 10.68
CA VAL A 152 21.28 -0.32 11.47
C VAL A 152 21.92 -0.52 12.85
N SER A 153 21.15 -0.17 13.86
CA SER A 153 21.49 -0.46 15.27
C SER A 153 20.67 -1.66 15.73
N LEU A 154 21.16 -2.85 15.44
CA LEU A 154 20.61 -4.06 16.04
C LEU A 154 21.33 -4.30 17.37
N ASP A 155 20.67 -4.02 18.49
CA ASP A 155 21.19 -4.31 19.82
C ASP A 155 20.57 -5.59 20.42
N GLY A 156 21.30 -6.25 21.35
CA GLY A 156 20.78 -7.33 22.14
C GLY A 156 20.65 -8.69 21.44
N LEU A 157 19.55 -9.41 21.75
CA LEU A 157 19.32 -10.78 21.28
C LEU A 157 19.11 -10.87 19.77
N LEU A 158 18.48 -9.87 19.17
CA LEU A 158 18.22 -9.84 17.73
C LEU A 158 19.53 -9.74 16.95
N ARG A 159 20.50 -8.95 17.41
CA ARG A 159 21.84 -8.88 16.82
C ARG A 159 22.55 -10.23 16.89
N ARG A 160 22.53 -10.90 18.05
CA ARG A 160 23.15 -12.22 18.20
C ARG A 160 22.51 -13.26 17.29
N ALA A 161 21.18 -13.22 17.15
CA ALA A 161 20.46 -14.12 16.27
C ALA A 161 20.79 -13.85 14.78
N VAL A 162 20.90 -12.59 14.38
CA VAL A 162 21.28 -12.18 13.01
C VAL A 162 22.75 -12.54 12.72
N ASP A 163 23.67 -12.29 13.66
CA ASP A 163 25.10 -12.64 13.52
C ASP A 163 25.32 -14.16 13.41
N ALA A 164 24.43 -14.97 14.00
CA ALA A 164 24.46 -16.43 13.89
C ALA A 164 23.95 -16.96 12.54
N THR A 165 23.33 -16.12 11.71
CA THR A 165 22.82 -16.50 10.39
C THR A 165 23.86 -16.28 9.29
N ARG A 166 23.71 -16.99 8.16
CA ARG A 166 24.52 -16.73 6.95
C ARG A 166 24.12 -15.43 6.25
N LEU A 167 23.01 -14.80 6.63
CA LEU A 167 22.54 -13.51 6.11
C LEU A 167 23.36 -12.40 6.76
N LYS A 168 24.34 -11.91 6.04
CA LYS A 168 25.09 -10.72 6.45
C LYS A 168 24.18 -9.50 6.25
N PHE A 169 23.53 -9.03 7.30
CA PHE A 169 22.87 -7.75 7.26
C PHE A 169 23.89 -6.66 6.89
N ARG A 170 23.60 -5.88 5.85
CA ARG A 170 24.37 -4.69 5.54
C ARG A 170 24.12 -3.70 6.67
N HIS A 171 25.17 -3.08 7.16
CA HIS A 171 25.06 -2.18 8.32
C HIS A 171 24.55 -0.77 7.97
N HIS A 172 23.94 -0.56 6.81
CA HIS A 172 23.40 0.75 6.42
C HIS A 172 22.22 0.60 5.45
N THR A 173 21.34 1.59 5.50
CA THR A 173 20.29 1.85 4.52
C THR A 173 20.34 3.29 4.07
N TRP A 174 19.50 3.65 3.11
CA TRP A 174 19.35 5.00 2.61
C TRP A 174 17.93 5.50 2.91
N GLY A 175 17.81 6.64 3.60
CA GLY A 175 16.55 7.21 4.05
C GLY A 175 16.54 8.74 4.04
N PRO A 176 15.50 9.37 4.62
CA PRO A 176 15.45 10.81 4.87
C PRO A 176 16.55 11.26 5.83
N GLY A 177 16.71 12.56 6.04
CA GLY A 177 17.67 13.11 6.98
C GLY A 177 17.52 12.57 8.40
N GLU A 178 16.28 12.53 8.90
CA GLU A 178 15.93 11.89 10.17
C GLU A 178 15.05 10.67 9.92
N LEU A 179 15.52 9.50 10.36
CA LEU A 179 14.82 8.22 10.20
C LEU A 179 14.68 7.50 11.53
N PHE A 180 13.43 7.15 11.87
CA PHE A 180 13.10 6.31 13.01
C PHE A 180 12.30 5.10 12.55
N TYR A 181 12.80 3.90 12.77
CA TYR A 181 12.16 2.66 12.35
C TYR A 181 12.25 1.60 13.45
N GLY A 182 11.54 1.85 14.55
CA GLY A 182 11.51 0.96 15.71
C GLY A 182 12.90 0.69 16.26
N ASP A 183 13.19 -0.59 16.53
CA ASP A 183 14.49 -1.04 17.05
C ASP A 183 15.60 -1.12 15.99
N LEU A 184 15.29 -0.85 14.72
CA LEU A 184 16.22 -1.07 13.61
C LEU A 184 17.03 0.17 13.25
N TYR A 185 16.39 1.34 13.23
CA TYR A 185 17.02 2.61 12.90
C TYR A 185 16.56 3.72 13.82
N ALA A 186 17.51 4.49 14.33
CA ALA A 186 17.29 5.79 14.91
C ALA A 186 18.43 6.69 14.47
N SER A 187 18.13 7.75 13.74
CA SER A 187 19.14 8.70 13.22
C SER A 187 19.83 9.48 14.34
N ARG A 188 19.16 9.63 15.49
CA ARG A 188 19.68 10.25 16.70
C ARG A 188 19.07 9.64 17.96
N GLU A 189 19.68 9.89 19.10
CA GLU A 189 19.12 9.51 20.39
C GLU A 189 17.88 10.36 20.73
N VAL A 190 16.79 9.68 21.08
CA VAL A 190 15.54 10.26 21.56
C VAL A 190 15.07 9.49 22.81
N PRO A 191 14.33 10.13 23.74
CA PRO A 191 13.82 9.44 24.93
C PRO A 191 12.67 8.47 24.64
N CYS A 192 12.48 8.11 23.37
CA CYS A 192 11.38 7.28 22.87
C CYS A 192 11.80 5.83 22.81
N LYS A 193 10.97 4.93 23.34
CA LYS A 193 11.21 3.49 23.26
C LYS A 193 10.17 2.83 22.39
N PRO A 194 10.58 2.04 21.38
CA PRO A 194 9.64 1.24 20.61
C PRO A 194 8.99 0.19 21.50
N SER A 195 7.71 -0.07 21.27
CA SER A 195 7.01 -1.16 21.95
C SER A 195 7.40 -2.49 21.32
N SER A 196 7.66 -3.50 22.14
CA SER A 196 7.86 -4.88 21.69
C SER A 196 6.55 -5.58 21.34
N ILE A 197 5.40 -4.94 21.59
CA ILE A 197 4.08 -5.49 21.30
C ILE A 197 3.71 -5.14 19.85
N PRO A 198 3.48 -6.12 18.97
CA PRO A 198 2.98 -5.87 17.63
C PRO A 198 1.65 -5.07 17.66
N GLY A 199 1.53 -4.04 16.84
CA GLY A 199 0.34 -3.16 16.80
C GLY A 199 0.30 -2.15 17.95
N SER A 200 1.47 -1.73 18.47
CA SER A 200 1.59 -0.66 19.46
C SER A 200 2.75 0.27 19.08
N ARG A 201 2.66 0.87 17.90
CA ARG A 201 3.70 1.72 17.29
C ARG A 201 3.37 3.20 17.28
N ASP A 202 2.08 3.55 17.35
CA ASP A 202 1.62 4.94 17.33
C ASP A 202 2.28 5.78 18.42
N GLY A 203 2.40 5.24 19.64
CA GLY A 203 3.03 5.91 20.76
C GLY A 203 4.52 6.22 20.54
N TYR A 204 5.27 5.31 19.93
CA TYR A 204 6.67 5.51 19.55
C TYR A 204 6.79 6.54 18.44
N SER A 205 5.97 6.44 17.41
CA SER A 205 5.91 7.38 16.29
C SER A 205 5.63 8.80 16.78
N ALA A 206 4.61 8.95 17.64
CA ALA A 206 4.24 10.26 18.22
C ALA A 206 5.35 10.85 19.11
N CYS A 207 6.01 10.01 19.89
CA CYS A 207 7.16 10.45 20.71
C CYS A 207 8.29 10.98 19.83
N CYS A 208 8.71 10.22 18.80
CA CYS A 208 9.75 10.66 17.88
C CYS A 208 9.37 11.95 17.14
N ALA A 209 8.13 12.03 16.64
CA ALA A 209 7.64 13.22 15.95
C ALA A 209 7.62 14.46 16.87
N ALA A 210 7.21 14.31 18.13
CA ALA A 210 7.23 15.40 19.12
C ALA A 210 8.64 15.90 19.40
N GLU A 211 9.65 15.02 19.51
CA GLU A 211 11.05 15.43 19.68
C GLU A 211 11.58 16.14 18.41
N LEU A 212 11.20 15.67 17.21
CA LEU A 212 11.56 16.35 15.97
C LEU A 212 10.95 17.76 15.86
N VAL A 213 9.72 17.96 16.34
CA VAL A 213 9.06 19.26 16.41
C VAL A 213 9.79 20.19 17.39
N LYS A 214 10.08 19.73 18.62
CA LYS A 214 10.79 20.52 19.65
C LYS A 214 12.15 21.00 19.18
N ASP A 215 12.87 20.15 18.44
CA ASP A 215 14.23 20.43 17.96
C ASP A 215 14.25 21.14 16.60
N ASP A 216 13.10 21.50 16.05
CA ASP A 216 13.00 22.11 14.72
C ASP A 216 13.78 21.33 13.65
N ALA A 217 13.64 19.99 13.61
CA ALA A 217 14.57 19.11 12.92
C ALA A 217 14.22 18.82 11.46
N PHE A 218 13.10 19.32 10.93
CA PHE A 218 12.63 19.02 9.58
C PHE A 218 11.92 20.20 8.93
N ASP A 219 11.81 20.15 7.62
CA ASP A 219 10.91 20.96 6.79
C ASP A 219 9.75 20.10 6.27
N PHE A 220 10.01 18.79 6.04
CA PHE A 220 9.01 17.78 5.73
C PHE A 220 9.12 16.58 6.67
N LEU A 221 8.00 16.19 7.29
CA LEU A 221 7.89 14.99 8.12
C LEU A 221 6.79 14.08 7.58
N LEU A 222 7.13 12.81 7.31
CA LEU A 222 6.16 11.75 7.20
C LEU A 222 5.94 11.14 8.60
N PHE A 223 4.76 11.38 9.15
CA PHE A 223 4.34 10.92 10.47
C PHE A 223 3.33 9.79 10.35
N SER A 224 3.67 8.59 10.78
CA SER A 224 2.82 7.41 10.61
C SER A 224 2.16 6.97 11.91
N LEU A 225 0.91 6.53 11.81
CA LEU A 225 0.08 5.96 12.87
C LEU A 225 -0.50 4.61 12.39
N PRO A 226 0.28 3.50 12.51
CA PRO A 226 -0.06 2.22 11.89
C PRO A 226 -0.97 1.31 12.73
N ASP A 227 -1.29 1.64 13.98
CA ASP A 227 -1.92 0.69 14.90
C ASP A 227 -3.41 0.43 14.60
N ASN A 228 -4.08 1.34 13.87
CA ASN A 228 -5.49 1.20 13.52
C ASN A 228 -5.73 -0.01 12.59
N ASP A 229 -4.83 -0.27 11.65
CA ASP A 229 -4.88 -1.44 10.77
C ASP A 229 -4.91 -2.75 11.59
N ASN A 230 -3.91 -2.93 12.45
CA ASN A 230 -3.79 -4.13 13.27
C ASN A 230 -4.99 -4.32 14.22
N TYR A 231 -5.57 -3.21 14.72
CA TYR A 231 -6.77 -3.25 15.54
C TYR A 231 -7.98 -3.72 14.74
N SER A 232 -8.17 -3.18 13.54
CA SER A 232 -9.28 -3.51 12.64
C SER A 232 -9.20 -4.95 12.14
N HIS A 233 -8.00 -5.46 11.84
CA HIS A 233 -7.78 -6.88 11.53
C HIS A 233 -8.30 -7.82 12.63
N ARG A 234 -8.14 -7.46 13.90
CA ARG A 234 -8.50 -8.31 15.04
C ARG A 234 -9.95 -8.17 15.48
N HIS A 235 -10.49 -6.95 15.39
CA HIS A 235 -11.79 -6.61 16.01
C HIS A 235 -12.87 -6.25 14.99
N GLY A 236 -12.51 -6.23 13.70
CA GLY A 236 -13.35 -5.75 12.62
C GLY A 236 -13.30 -4.23 12.45
N PRO A 237 -13.54 -3.74 11.24
CA PRO A 237 -13.43 -2.32 10.91
C PRO A 237 -14.46 -1.45 11.67
N GLU A 238 -15.63 -2.00 12.04
CA GLU A 238 -16.66 -1.29 12.80
C GLU A 238 -16.26 -0.98 14.25
N ALA A 239 -15.23 -1.65 14.78
CA ALA A 239 -14.68 -1.40 16.11
C ALA A 239 -13.58 -0.34 16.12
N SER A 240 -13.16 0.18 14.98
CA SER A 240 -11.97 1.02 14.83
C SER A 240 -12.06 2.41 15.49
N VAL A 241 -13.24 2.85 15.94
CA VAL A 241 -13.39 4.08 16.76
C VAL A 241 -12.44 4.08 17.97
N GLU A 242 -12.18 2.91 18.57
CA GLU A 242 -11.25 2.78 19.70
C GLU A 242 -9.81 3.06 19.31
N SER A 243 -9.34 2.51 18.19
CA SER A 243 -7.98 2.74 17.67
C SER A 243 -7.81 4.14 17.08
N ILE A 244 -8.83 4.69 16.43
CA ILE A 244 -8.86 6.07 15.95
C ILE A 244 -8.72 7.05 17.13
N SER A 245 -9.41 6.79 18.24
CA SER A 245 -9.27 7.58 19.47
C SER A 245 -7.83 7.57 20.02
N LYS A 246 -7.15 6.43 19.93
CA LYS A 246 -5.74 6.32 20.34
C LYS A 246 -4.81 7.07 19.36
N ALA A 247 -5.06 6.96 18.07
CA ALA A 247 -4.34 7.71 17.05
C ALA A 247 -4.50 9.23 17.23
N ASP A 248 -5.72 9.70 17.52
CA ASP A 248 -6.02 11.10 17.86
C ASP A 248 -5.20 11.57 19.05
N HIS A 249 -5.17 10.78 20.14
CA HIS A 249 -4.37 11.10 21.32
C HIS A 249 -2.86 11.12 21.02
N CYS A 250 -2.36 10.24 20.16
CA CYS A 250 -0.99 10.24 19.69
C CYS A 250 -0.68 11.49 18.86
N PHE A 251 -1.61 11.88 17.99
CA PHE A 251 -1.47 13.12 17.21
C PHE A 251 -1.49 14.37 18.10
N ALA A 252 -2.33 14.39 19.14
CA ALA A 252 -2.39 15.49 20.11
C ALA A 252 -1.02 15.81 20.75
N LYS A 253 -0.18 14.79 21.02
CA LYS A 253 1.18 14.98 21.59
C LYS A 253 2.09 15.77 20.65
N LEU A 254 1.95 15.57 19.34
CA LEU A 254 2.69 16.33 18.35
C LEU A 254 2.24 17.81 18.33
N ILE A 255 0.92 18.04 18.40
CA ILE A 255 0.35 19.39 18.49
C ILE A 255 0.78 20.09 19.79
N GLU A 256 0.75 19.37 20.92
CA GLU A 256 1.23 19.90 22.21
C GLU A 256 2.71 20.28 22.18
N ALA A 257 3.55 19.47 21.51
CA ALA A 257 4.98 19.78 21.33
C ALA A 257 5.21 21.09 20.56
N ALA A 258 4.29 21.45 19.66
CA ALA A 258 4.31 22.72 18.92
C ALA A 258 3.66 23.89 19.67
N GLY A 259 3.18 23.69 20.90
CA GLY A 259 2.56 24.75 21.72
C GLY A 259 1.03 24.86 21.57
N GLY A 260 0.36 23.83 21.06
CA GLY A 260 -1.08 23.77 20.84
C GLY A 260 -1.49 23.99 19.39
N ILE A 261 -2.79 23.83 19.10
CA ILE A 261 -3.30 23.76 17.71
C ILE A 261 -3.04 25.05 16.93
N ASP A 262 -3.19 26.21 17.53
CA ASP A 262 -3.03 27.48 16.83
C ASP A 262 -1.54 27.76 16.53
N ALA A 263 -0.63 27.47 17.47
CA ALA A 263 0.81 27.52 17.25
C ALA A 263 1.25 26.51 16.18
N PHE A 264 0.75 25.28 16.26
CA PHE A 264 1.00 24.25 15.27
C PHE A 264 0.59 24.70 13.86
N LEU A 265 -0.62 25.21 13.68
CA LEU A 265 -1.10 25.65 12.37
C LEU A 265 -0.47 27.00 11.90
N ALA A 266 0.19 27.74 12.79
CA ALA A 266 0.99 28.90 12.38
C ALA A 266 2.25 28.46 11.61
N ASP A 267 2.93 27.40 12.07
CA ASP A 267 4.23 26.96 11.57
C ASP A 267 4.15 25.79 10.58
N TYR A 268 3.11 24.95 10.71
CA TYR A 268 2.96 23.72 9.94
C TYR A 268 1.69 23.74 9.08
N ALA A 269 1.81 23.14 7.90
CA ALA A 269 0.69 22.65 7.11
C ALA A 269 0.60 21.13 7.28
N LEU A 270 -0.59 20.57 7.03
CA LEU A 270 -0.85 19.15 7.24
C LEU A 270 -1.55 18.54 6.02
N ILE A 271 -1.10 17.37 5.62
CA ILE A 271 -1.86 16.42 4.82
C ILE A 271 -2.09 15.18 5.70
N LEU A 272 -3.36 14.78 5.93
CA LEU A 272 -3.68 13.51 6.56
C LEU A 272 -4.28 12.59 5.51
N VAL A 273 -3.81 11.34 5.46
CA VAL A 273 -4.23 10.37 4.46
C VAL A 273 -4.30 8.97 5.05
N ALA A 274 -5.27 8.15 4.58
CA ALA A 274 -5.24 6.71 4.74
C ALA A 274 -4.62 6.06 3.49
N ASP A 275 -3.96 4.93 3.66
CA ASP A 275 -3.46 4.14 2.54
C ASP A 275 -4.54 3.27 1.90
N HIS A 276 -5.44 2.71 2.70
CA HIS A 276 -6.60 1.93 2.30
C HIS A 276 -7.66 1.93 3.41
N ALA A 277 -8.78 1.26 3.16
CA ALA A 277 -9.81 0.94 4.14
C ALA A 277 -9.78 -0.56 4.48
N GLN A 278 -10.74 -1.04 5.26
CA GLN A 278 -10.94 -2.45 5.57
C GLN A 278 -12.42 -2.81 5.55
N THR A 279 -12.70 -4.07 5.18
CA THR A 279 -14.03 -4.68 5.27
C THR A 279 -13.99 -5.93 6.15
N SER A 280 -15.16 -6.32 6.65
CA SER A 280 -15.30 -7.51 7.51
C SER A 280 -15.01 -8.80 6.74
N VAL A 281 -14.32 -9.73 7.38
CA VAL A 281 -13.98 -11.05 6.82
C VAL A 281 -14.68 -12.14 7.62
N HIS A 282 -15.26 -13.10 6.90
CA HIS A 282 -16.00 -14.23 7.48
C HIS A 282 -15.37 -15.58 7.13
N ARG A 283 -14.65 -15.66 5.99
CA ARG A 283 -14.11 -16.91 5.45
C ARG A 283 -12.70 -16.73 4.91
N GLY A 284 -11.81 -17.65 5.28
CA GLY A 284 -10.52 -17.83 4.64
C GLY A 284 -10.65 -18.68 3.38
N LEU A 285 -10.03 -18.25 2.28
CA LEU A 285 -9.94 -18.98 1.01
C LEU A 285 -8.55 -19.59 0.88
N PRO A 286 -8.39 -20.93 1.01
CA PRO A 286 -7.10 -21.60 0.88
C PRO A 286 -6.70 -21.77 -0.59
N LEU A 287 -6.45 -20.65 -1.28
CA LEU A 287 -6.28 -20.59 -2.74
C LEU A 287 -5.13 -21.49 -3.24
N ALA A 288 -3.99 -21.51 -2.52
CA ALA A 288 -2.86 -22.36 -2.88
C ALA A 288 -3.22 -23.84 -2.83
N GLU A 289 -3.87 -24.31 -1.75
CA GLU A 289 -4.30 -25.70 -1.59
C GLU A 289 -5.35 -26.11 -2.63
N LEU A 290 -6.24 -25.19 -3.03
CA LEU A 290 -7.23 -25.46 -4.06
C LEU A 290 -6.59 -25.67 -5.43
N LEU A 291 -5.56 -24.89 -5.76
CA LEU A 291 -4.81 -25.04 -7.00
C LEU A 291 -3.86 -26.24 -6.99
N GLU A 292 -3.36 -26.66 -5.82
CA GLU A 292 -2.53 -27.86 -5.65
C GLU A 292 -3.23 -29.17 -6.05
N ARG A 293 -4.54 -29.15 -6.16
CA ARG A 293 -5.31 -30.33 -6.65
C ARG A 293 -4.99 -30.67 -8.08
N ASN A 294 -4.54 -29.70 -8.88
CA ASN A 294 -4.32 -29.86 -10.31
C ASN A 294 -2.89 -29.54 -10.75
N TRP A 295 -2.15 -28.73 -9.98
CA TRP A 295 -0.82 -28.26 -10.34
C TRP A 295 0.14 -28.32 -9.15
N SER A 296 1.43 -28.44 -9.44
CA SER A 296 2.46 -28.24 -8.42
C SER A 296 2.60 -26.76 -8.10
N VAL A 297 2.23 -26.36 -6.87
CA VAL A 297 2.33 -25.00 -6.37
C VAL A 297 3.63 -24.84 -5.59
N LEU A 298 4.41 -23.79 -5.89
CA LEU A 298 5.66 -23.48 -5.21
C LEU A 298 5.40 -23.25 -3.71
N GLN A 299 6.14 -23.97 -2.87
CA GLN A 299 6.08 -23.80 -1.42
C GLN A 299 7.06 -22.72 -0.95
N PRO A 300 6.80 -22.02 0.19
CA PRO A 300 7.68 -20.97 0.73
C PRO A 300 9.14 -21.39 0.94
N SER A 301 9.35 -22.64 1.35
CA SER A 301 10.68 -23.20 1.67
C SER A 301 11.22 -24.12 0.57
N GLU A 302 10.63 -24.09 -0.64
CA GLU A 302 11.03 -24.99 -1.72
C GLU A 302 12.47 -24.72 -2.19
N SER A 303 13.24 -25.78 -2.29
CA SER A 303 14.63 -25.72 -2.74
C SER A 303 14.80 -25.94 -4.25
N GLN A 304 13.77 -26.40 -4.92
CA GLN A 304 13.72 -26.72 -6.36
C GLN A 304 12.53 -26.01 -7.05
N PRO A 305 12.56 -24.66 -7.11
CA PRO A 305 11.45 -23.87 -7.63
C PRO A 305 11.14 -24.17 -9.11
N GLU A 306 12.10 -24.76 -9.86
CA GLU A 306 11.94 -25.19 -11.25
C GLU A 306 10.96 -26.34 -11.41
N ARG A 307 10.57 -27.05 -10.36
CA ARG A 307 9.57 -28.13 -10.39
C ARG A 307 8.15 -27.65 -10.23
N ALA A 308 7.97 -26.43 -9.76
CA ALA A 308 6.63 -25.87 -9.58
C ALA A 308 6.08 -25.32 -10.90
N GLN A 309 4.77 -25.52 -11.09
CA GLN A 309 4.03 -24.99 -12.25
C GLN A 309 3.40 -23.63 -11.94
N LEU A 310 3.03 -23.40 -10.68
CA LEU A 310 2.41 -22.15 -10.22
C LEU A 310 3.14 -21.61 -9.00
N ALA A 311 3.12 -20.28 -8.85
CA ALA A 311 3.30 -19.62 -7.57
C ALA A 311 2.03 -18.86 -7.21
N VAL A 312 1.64 -18.87 -5.94
CA VAL A 312 0.45 -18.19 -5.43
C VAL A 312 0.87 -17.24 -4.32
N SER A 313 0.53 -15.98 -4.46
CA SER A 313 0.85 -14.94 -3.46
C SER A 313 -0.43 -14.34 -2.91
N PRO A 314 -0.94 -14.86 -1.78
CA PRO A 314 -2.03 -14.25 -1.04
C PRO A 314 -1.63 -12.86 -0.54
N THR A 315 -2.51 -11.89 -0.67
CA THR A 315 -2.28 -10.53 -0.19
C THR A 315 -3.58 -9.92 0.32
N GLY A 316 -4.05 -10.42 1.48
CA GLY A 316 -5.33 -10.05 2.07
C GLY A 316 -6.52 -10.51 1.21
N ARG A 317 -7.38 -9.57 0.82
CA ARG A 317 -8.54 -9.84 -0.05
C ARG A 317 -8.22 -9.77 -1.55
N ALA A 318 -6.95 -9.92 -1.90
CA ALA A 318 -6.46 -10.11 -3.26
C ALA A 318 -5.44 -11.26 -3.31
N ALA A 319 -5.08 -11.69 -4.50
CA ALA A 319 -3.98 -12.63 -4.69
C ALA A 319 -3.36 -12.48 -6.08
N HIS A 320 -2.08 -12.84 -6.18
CA HIS A 320 -1.40 -13.03 -7.46
C HIS A 320 -1.20 -14.51 -7.73
N VAL A 321 -1.46 -14.93 -8.98
CA VAL A 321 -1.12 -16.28 -9.47
C VAL A 321 -0.12 -16.12 -10.61
N TYR A 322 1.00 -16.82 -10.50
CA TYR A 322 2.10 -16.77 -11.45
C TYR A 322 2.21 -18.12 -12.15
N LEU A 323 2.33 -18.09 -13.48
CA LEU A 323 2.62 -19.26 -14.30
C LEU A 323 4.13 -19.42 -14.40
N LEU A 324 4.65 -20.51 -13.85
CA LEU A 324 6.10 -20.71 -13.78
C LEU A 324 6.61 -21.46 -15.04
N PRO A 325 7.83 -21.08 -15.51
CA PRO A 325 8.40 -21.72 -16.72
C PRO A 325 8.92 -23.14 -16.50
N GLY A 326 8.85 -23.72 -15.33
CA GLY A 326 9.27 -25.05 -14.84
C GLY A 326 10.01 -25.99 -15.81
N GLU A 327 10.71 -27.01 -15.29
CA GLU A 327 11.39 -28.06 -16.10
C GLU A 327 10.46 -29.17 -16.58
N GLY A 328 9.16 -29.06 -16.38
CA GLY A 328 8.16 -30.05 -16.74
C GLY A 328 7.10 -29.52 -17.68
N GLU A 329 5.95 -30.17 -17.65
CA GLU A 329 4.74 -29.69 -18.32
C GLU A 329 4.32 -28.38 -17.65
N ARG A 330 4.17 -27.33 -18.47
CA ARG A 330 3.70 -26.02 -17.98
C ARG A 330 2.21 -26.07 -17.72
N ALA A 331 1.75 -25.32 -16.73
CA ALA A 331 0.34 -25.10 -16.55
C ALA A 331 -0.25 -24.38 -17.78
N ASP A 332 -1.34 -24.93 -18.32
CA ASP A 332 -2.09 -24.25 -19.37
C ASP A 332 -2.79 -23.01 -18.80
N PRO A 333 -2.52 -21.81 -19.32
CA PRO A 333 -3.09 -20.57 -18.79
C PRO A 333 -4.63 -20.58 -18.79
N GLU A 334 -5.25 -21.18 -19.80
CA GLU A 334 -6.71 -21.23 -19.91
C GLU A 334 -7.29 -22.21 -18.88
N ALA A 335 -6.67 -23.36 -18.67
CA ALA A 335 -7.09 -24.29 -17.62
C ALA A 335 -6.97 -23.68 -16.21
N VAL A 336 -5.92 -22.87 -15.96
CA VAL A 336 -5.78 -22.14 -14.69
C VAL A 336 -6.88 -21.09 -14.56
N ARG A 337 -7.17 -20.31 -15.60
CA ARG A 337 -8.28 -19.34 -15.62
C ARG A 337 -9.61 -20.01 -15.31
N GLU A 338 -9.92 -21.14 -15.97
CA GLU A 338 -11.15 -21.90 -15.72
C GLU A 338 -11.25 -22.39 -14.28
N ALA A 339 -10.16 -22.93 -13.74
CA ALA A 339 -10.12 -23.36 -12.35
C ALA A 339 -10.36 -22.20 -11.37
N LEU A 340 -9.76 -21.02 -11.63
CA LEU A 340 -9.98 -19.83 -10.82
C LEU A 340 -11.43 -19.35 -10.88
N SER A 341 -12.09 -19.42 -12.05
CA SER A 341 -13.45 -18.92 -12.27
C SER A 341 -14.54 -19.68 -11.52
N VAL A 342 -14.26 -20.90 -11.08
CA VAL A 342 -15.22 -21.74 -10.33
C VAL A 342 -14.94 -21.78 -8.82
N ILE A 343 -13.89 -21.09 -8.35
CA ILE A 343 -13.58 -21.02 -6.92
C ILE A 343 -14.53 -20.01 -6.25
N GLU A 344 -15.37 -20.51 -5.35
CA GLU A 344 -16.22 -19.63 -4.51
C GLU A 344 -15.35 -18.66 -3.72
N GLY A 345 -15.65 -17.35 -3.80
CA GLY A 345 -14.89 -16.28 -3.16
C GLY A 345 -13.93 -15.54 -4.10
N VAL A 346 -13.59 -16.08 -5.27
CA VAL A 346 -12.93 -15.30 -6.34
C VAL A 346 -14.01 -14.52 -7.08
N GLU A 347 -13.98 -13.21 -7.01
CA GLU A 347 -14.97 -12.35 -7.66
C GLU A 347 -14.48 -11.81 -8.99
N LEU A 348 -13.27 -11.21 -9.01
CA LEU A 348 -12.68 -10.70 -10.24
C LEU A 348 -11.40 -11.46 -10.55
N ILE A 349 -11.25 -11.82 -11.83
CA ILE A 349 -10.02 -12.35 -12.40
C ILE A 349 -9.51 -11.32 -13.40
N CYS A 350 -8.38 -10.69 -13.06
CA CYS A 350 -7.74 -9.69 -13.91
C CYS A 350 -6.50 -10.28 -14.56
N ARG A 351 -6.35 -10.13 -15.87
CA ARG A 351 -5.22 -10.66 -16.64
C ARG A 351 -4.98 -9.89 -17.93
N PHE A 352 -3.88 -10.15 -18.59
CA PHE A 352 -3.71 -9.78 -20.00
C PHE A 352 -4.09 -10.92 -20.93
N GLU A 353 -4.50 -10.56 -22.14
CA GLU A 353 -4.71 -11.47 -23.26
C GLU A 353 -4.11 -10.92 -24.54
N ASP A 354 -3.84 -11.85 -25.47
CA ASP A 354 -3.44 -11.55 -26.83
C ASP A 354 -4.63 -11.19 -27.73
N ASN A 355 -4.34 -10.88 -29.00
CA ASN A 355 -5.37 -10.55 -29.99
C ASN A 355 -6.28 -11.75 -30.34
N SER A 356 -5.92 -12.98 -29.96
CA SER A 356 -6.73 -14.18 -30.12
C SER A 356 -7.61 -14.49 -28.92
N GLY A 357 -7.48 -13.67 -27.83
CA GLY A 357 -8.26 -13.82 -26.61
C GLY A 357 -7.68 -14.84 -25.62
N HIS A 358 -6.43 -15.32 -25.84
CA HIS A 358 -5.78 -16.23 -24.91
C HIS A 358 -5.03 -15.47 -23.82
N PRO A 359 -4.99 -15.99 -22.57
CA PRO A 359 -4.19 -15.39 -21.51
C PRO A 359 -2.73 -15.32 -21.90
N VAL A 360 -2.13 -14.15 -21.70
CA VAL A 360 -0.70 -13.91 -21.95
C VAL A 360 0.10 -14.24 -20.71
N THR A 361 1.08 -15.14 -20.87
CA THR A 361 2.07 -15.42 -19.83
C THR A 361 3.27 -14.50 -19.96
N ARG A 362 3.75 -13.98 -18.86
CA ARG A 362 4.98 -13.17 -18.85
C ARG A 362 6.19 -14.08 -18.94
N SER A 363 6.90 -14.06 -20.07
CA SER A 363 8.13 -14.85 -20.28
C SER A 363 9.36 -14.19 -19.66
N GLU A 364 9.37 -12.87 -19.51
CA GLU A 364 10.48 -12.09 -18.93
C GLU A 364 9.96 -11.15 -17.83
N PRO A 365 10.78 -10.92 -16.76
CA PRO A 365 10.39 -9.95 -15.75
C PRO A 365 10.32 -8.57 -16.38
N GLY A 366 9.14 -7.96 -16.31
CA GLY A 366 9.04 -6.54 -16.47
C GLY A 366 8.35 -5.97 -17.68
N THR A 367 7.97 -6.75 -18.69
CA THR A 367 7.28 -6.15 -19.84
C THR A 367 6.04 -6.98 -20.20
N PRO A 368 4.82 -6.46 -19.98
CA PRO A 368 3.66 -7.00 -20.69
C PRO A 368 3.87 -6.78 -22.18
N PRO A 369 3.32 -7.65 -23.05
CA PRO A 369 3.34 -7.46 -24.48
C PRO A 369 2.78 -6.07 -24.84
N SER A 370 3.42 -5.37 -25.77
CA SER A 370 3.06 -4.01 -26.17
C SER A 370 1.64 -3.87 -26.76
N ASP A 371 1.04 -4.99 -27.15
CA ASP A 371 -0.29 -5.13 -27.76
C ASP A 371 -1.29 -5.91 -26.87
N ALA A 372 -0.94 -6.17 -25.61
CA ALA A 372 -1.82 -6.86 -24.69
C ALA A 372 -3.04 -6.02 -24.31
N THR A 373 -4.18 -6.69 -24.27
CA THR A 373 -5.44 -6.13 -23.78
C THR A 373 -5.68 -6.63 -22.35
N ALA A 374 -5.99 -5.72 -21.43
CA ALA A 374 -6.40 -6.10 -20.08
C ALA A 374 -7.84 -6.63 -20.09
N VAL A 375 -8.09 -7.61 -19.24
CA VAL A 375 -9.39 -8.25 -19.09
C VAL A 375 -9.75 -8.31 -17.61
N ILE A 376 -11.00 -7.98 -17.31
CA ILE A 376 -11.64 -8.25 -16.02
C ILE A 376 -12.78 -9.24 -16.27
N GLU A 377 -12.76 -10.36 -15.57
CA GLU A 377 -13.83 -11.35 -15.60
C GLU A 377 -14.52 -11.43 -14.24
N ARG A 378 -15.86 -11.45 -14.24
CA ARG A 378 -16.72 -11.65 -13.07
C ARG A 378 -17.81 -12.64 -13.41
N GLY A 379 -17.61 -13.91 -13.04
CA GLY A 379 -18.49 -15.00 -13.48
C GLY A 379 -18.54 -15.06 -15.01
N PRO A 380 -19.73 -15.00 -15.65
CA PRO A 380 -19.84 -15.05 -17.11
C PRO A 380 -19.56 -13.70 -17.81
N ARG A 381 -19.44 -12.62 -17.05
CA ARG A 381 -19.25 -11.26 -17.57
C ARG A 381 -17.78 -11.01 -17.83
N ARG A 382 -17.47 -10.31 -18.92
CA ARG A 382 -16.11 -10.03 -19.34
C ARG A 382 -16.01 -8.64 -19.93
N LEU A 383 -15.05 -7.87 -19.43
CA LEU A 383 -14.72 -6.54 -19.94
C LEU A 383 -13.25 -6.52 -20.38
N ARG A 384 -13.01 -6.14 -21.62
CA ARG A 384 -11.70 -5.93 -22.23
C ARG A 384 -11.42 -4.44 -22.28
N PHE A 385 -10.19 -4.03 -22.01
CA PHE A 385 -9.83 -2.61 -22.10
C PHE A 385 -8.32 -2.42 -22.29
N ARG A 386 -7.99 -1.27 -22.86
CA ARG A 386 -6.61 -0.77 -23.00
C ARG A 386 -6.63 0.77 -23.09
N PRO A 387 -5.48 1.46 -22.88
CA PRO A 387 -5.40 2.88 -23.19
C PRO A 387 -5.82 3.17 -24.64
N GLY A 388 -6.65 4.19 -24.82
CA GLY A 388 -7.24 4.57 -26.12
C GLY A 388 -7.96 5.91 -26.03
N ASP A 389 -8.95 6.14 -26.89
CA ASP A 389 -9.61 7.46 -27.03
C ASP A 389 -11.14 7.44 -26.92
N GLU A 390 -11.74 6.29 -26.52
CA GLU A 390 -13.21 6.15 -26.57
C GLU A 390 -13.89 6.68 -25.32
N VAL A 391 -13.52 6.19 -24.14
CA VAL A 391 -14.18 6.48 -22.86
C VAL A 391 -13.19 7.09 -21.89
N GLY A 392 -13.57 8.18 -21.22
CA GLY A 392 -12.77 8.79 -20.17
C GLY A 392 -12.96 8.12 -18.81
N ASP A 393 -11.95 8.20 -17.94
CA ASP A 393 -12.13 8.03 -16.51
C ASP A 393 -12.18 9.39 -15.80
N LEU A 394 -12.49 9.38 -14.49
CA LEU A 394 -12.63 10.61 -13.69
C LEU A 394 -11.29 11.37 -13.50
N ARG A 395 -10.18 10.78 -13.94
CA ARG A 395 -8.84 11.36 -13.85
C ARG A 395 -8.29 11.84 -15.19
N GLY A 396 -9.12 11.80 -16.23
CA GLY A 396 -8.79 12.26 -17.57
C GLY A 396 -7.97 11.29 -18.42
N ARG A 397 -7.80 10.03 -17.99
CA ARG A 397 -7.29 8.97 -18.87
C ARG A 397 -8.39 8.53 -19.80
N ARG A 398 -8.02 8.00 -20.95
CA ARG A 398 -8.96 7.50 -21.93
C ARG A 398 -8.67 6.05 -22.27
N TRP A 399 -9.73 5.30 -22.51
CA TRP A 399 -9.73 3.86 -22.68
C TRP A 399 -10.48 3.44 -23.92
N GLU A 400 -10.01 2.43 -24.64
CA GLU A 400 -10.81 1.57 -25.50
C GLU A 400 -11.38 0.46 -24.63
N ILE A 401 -12.68 0.19 -24.75
CA ILE A 401 -13.38 -0.83 -23.98
C ILE A 401 -14.23 -1.70 -24.89
N ASP A 402 -14.30 -3.01 -24.59
CA ASP A 402 -15.12 -3.98 -25.30
C ASP A 402 -15.68 -4.99 -24.32
N GLY A 403 -16.97 -5.26 -24.37
CA GLY A 403 -17.64 -6.24 -23.53
C GLY A 403 -18.64 -5.67 -22.53
N ASP A 404 -18.76 -6.34 -21.38
CA ASP A 404 -19.83 -6.13 -20.40
C ASP A 404 -19.36 -5.24 -19.23
N LEU A 405 -19.90 -4.03 -19.14
CA LEU A 405 -19.62 -3.11 -18.04
C LEU A 405 -20.09 -3.60 -16.67
N ASP A 406 -21.08 -4.51 -16.65
CA ASP A 406 -21.54 -5.14 -15.40
C ASP A 406 -20.45 -6.02 -14.73
N ALA A 407 -19.37 -6.35 -15.44
CA ALA A 407 -18.22 -7.00 -14.82
C ALA A 407 -17.60 -6.14 -13.70
N ILE A 408 -17.70 -4.84 -13.83
CA ILE A 408 -17.21 -3.86 -12.85
C ILE A 408 -18.33 -2.93 -12.34
N GLU A 409 -19.57 -3.32 -12.52
CA GLU A 409 -20.76 -2.52 -12.11
C GLU A 409 -20.64 -1.03 -12.53
N ALA A 410 -20.18 -0.80 -13.76
CA ALA A 410 -19.94 0.55 -14.26
C ALA A 410 -21.04 1.04 -15.20
N THR A 411 -21.21 2.36 -15.22
CA THR A 411 -21.99 3.11 -16.21
C THR A 411 -21.08 4.06 -16.97
N ILE A 412 -21.53 4.49 -18.15
CA ILE A 412 -20.90 5.59 -18.90
C ILE A 412 -21.88 6.75 -18.96
N GLU A 413 -21.52 7.85 -18.30
CA GLU A 413 -22.30 9.08 -18.25
C GLU A 413 -21.43 10.22 -18.77
N ASP A 414 -21.95 10.99 -19.74
CA ASP A 414 -21.24 12.07 -20.41
C ASP A 414 -19.84 11.68 -20.95
N GLY A 415 -19.68 10.41 -21.39
CA GLY A 415 -18.44 9.90 -21.91
C GLY A 415 -17.41 9.53 -20.83
N LEU A 416 -17.80 9.52 -19.56
CA LEU A 416 -16.98 9.13 -18.42
C LEU A 416 -17.48 7.84 -17.79
N LEU A 417 -16.57 6.93 -17.53
CA LEU A 417 -16.84 5.67 -16.83
C LEU A 417 -16.89 5.92 -15.32
N ARG A 418 -17.96 5.42 -14.68
CA ARG A 418 -18.20 5.51 -13.25
C ARG A 418 -18.54 4.13 -12.68
N SER A 419 -17.98 3.79 -11.54
CA SER A 419 -18.34 2.62 -10.74
C SER A 419 -18.22 2.99 -9.27
N GLU A 420 -19.32 2.84 -8.54
CA GLU A 420 -19.35 3.05 -7.08
C GLU A 420 -18.74 1.86 -6.34
N THR A 421 -18.98 0.63 -6.84
CA THR A 421 -18.48 -0.61 -6.23
C THR A 421 -16.98 -0.76 -6.40
N PHE A 422 -16.45 -0.38 -7.57
CA PHE A 422 -15.03 -0.51 -7.91
C PHE A 422 -14.45 0.85 -8.36
N PRO A 423 -14.01 1.71 -7.44
CA PRO A 423 -13.51 3.04 -7.80
C PRO A 423 -12.22 2.96 -8.65
N ASP A 424 -12.12 3.80 -9.69
CA ASP A 424 -11.00 3.87 -10.66
C ASP A 424 -10.58 2.48 -11.23
N PRO A 425 -11.55 1.61 -11.66
CA PRO A 425 -11.28 0.19 -11.82
C PRO A 425 -10.30 -0.09 -12.97
N LEU A 426 -10.46 0.58 -14.11
CA LEU A 426 -9.62 0.34 -15.29
C LEU A 426 -8.17 0.72 -15.03
N ALA A 427 -7.94 1.92 -14.46
CA ALA A 427 -6.60 2.39 -14.18
C ALA A 427 -5.91 1.53 -13.10
N ARG A 428 -6.60 1.19 -12.02
CA ARG A 428 -6.03 0.37 -10.94
C ARG A 428 -5.65 -1.03 -11.42
N VAL A 429 -6.53 -1.69 -12.17
CA VAL A 429 -6.24 -3.01 -12.76
C VAL A 429 -5.12 -2.92 -13.79
N TRP A 430 -5.13 -1.90 -14.65
CA TRP A 430 -4.05 -1.68 -15.62
C TRP A 430 -2.70 -1.53 -14.97
N LEU A 431 -2.59 -0.71 -13.92
CA LEU A 431 -1.36 -0.47 -13.18
C LEU A 431 -0.87 -1.75 -12.46
N ALA A 432 -1.77 -2.53 -11.86
CA ALA A 432 -1.45 -3.80 -11.21
C ALA A 432 -0.94 -4.84 -12.23
N LEU A 433 -1.63 -4.97 -13.36
CA LEU A 433 -1.22 -5.89 -14.42
C LEU A 433 0.07 -5.46 -15.11
N ASN A 434 0.41 -4.18 -15.17
CA ASN A 434 1.66 -3.69 -15.72
C ASN A 434 2.83 -3.70 -14.72
N CYS A 435 2.58 -4.02 -13.45
CA CYS A 435 3.65 -4.16 -12.46
C CYS A 435 4.60 -5.30 -12.85
N PRO A 436 5.92 -5.05 -12.99
CA PRO A 436 6.89 -6.11 -13.34
C PRO A 436 6.89 -7.31 -12.40
N HIS A 437 6.57 -7.09 -11.13
CA HIS A 437 6.49 -8.12 -10.10
C HIS A 437 5.07 -8.70 -9.93
N GLY A 438 4.10 -8.24 -10.73
CA GLY A 438 2.73 -8.74 -10.70
C GLY A 438 2.57 -10.17 -11.19
N GLY A 439 1.47 -10.82 -10.80
CA GLY A 439 1.06 -12.15 -11.28
C GLY A 439 0.61 -12.13 -12.74
N ASP A 440 0.50 -13.32 -13.35
CA ASP A 440 -0.15 -13.50 -14.65
C ASP A 440 -1.65 -13.33 -14.50
N PHE A 441 -2.17 -13.69 -13.31
CA PHE A 441 -3.52 -13.37 -12.86
C PHE A 441 -3.44 -12.56 -11.57
N VAL A 442 -4.27 -11.52 -11.48
CA VAL A 442 -4.49 -10.73 -10.25
C VAL A 442 -5.95 -10.89 -9.87
N LEU A 443 -6.20 -11.38 -8.67
CA LEU A 443 -7.53 -11.70 -8.19
C LEU A 443 -8.01 -10.64 -7.19
N SER A 444 -9.29 -10.26 -7.29
CA SER A 444 -10.01 -9.56 -6.24
C SER A 444 -11.04 -10.50 -5.65
N LEU A 445 -11.07 -10.63 -4.33
CA LEU A 445 -11.96 -11.55 -3.65
C LEU A 445 -13.29 -10.86 -3.30
N ALA A 446 -14.34 -11.65 -3.28
CA ALA A 446 -15.67 -11.23 -2.91
C ALA A 446 -15.73 -10.73 -1.45
N GLU A 447 -16.74 -9.94 -1.14
CA GLU A 447 -16.98 -9.48 0.24
C GLU A 447 -17.05 -10.66 1.21
N GLY A 448 -16.43 -10.50 2.37
CA GLY A 448 -16.36 -11.51 3.41
C GLY A 448 -15.31 -12.60 3.20
N TYR A 449 -14.61 -12.64 2.07
CA TYR A 449 -13.52 -13.58 1.80
C TYR A 449 -12.14 -12.91 1.89
N GLU A 450 -11.17 -13.70 2.37
CA GLU A 450 -9.75 -13.36 2.40
C GLU A 450 -8.92 -14.57 1.99
N ALA A 451 -7.86 -14.37 1.22
CA ALA A 451 -6.94 -15.45 0.89
C ALA A 451 -6.13 -15.86 2.13
N VAL A 452 -6.11 -17.14 2.44
CA VAL A 452 -5.28 -17.69 3.53
C VAL A 452 -3.82 -17.46 3.21
N ASP A 453 -3.07 -16.87 4.13
CA ASP A 453 -1.65 -16.65 3.96
C ASP A 453 -0.84 -17.96 4.04
N TRP A 454 0.44 -17.90 3.69
CA TRP A 454 1.34 -19.05 3.75
C TRP A 454 1.64 -19.56 5.17
N GLY A 455 1.22 -18.84 6.20
CA GLY A 455 1.24 -19.27 7.59
C GLY A 455 -0.04 -19.95 8.04
N GLY A 456 -1.06 -20.03 7.15
CA GLY A 456 -2.40 -20.54 7.48
C GLY A 456 -3.24 -19.54 8.27
N VAL A 457 -2.84 -18.26 8.33
CA VAL A 457 -3.56 -17.22 9.07
C VAL A 457 -4.62 -16.58 8.18
N THR A 458 -5.75 -16.26 8.78
CA THR A 458 -6.80 -15.40 8.22
C THR A 458 -7.32 -14.46 9.31
N HIS A 459 -7.95 -13.37 8.89
CA HIS A 459 -8.62 -12.44 9.79
C HIS A 459 -10.13 -12.70 9.86
N ALA A 460 -10.56 -13.96 9.64
CA ALA A 460 -11.98 -14.33 9.74
C ALA A 460 -12.52 -14.02 11.13
N GLY A 461 -13.61 -13.24 11.20
CA GLY A 461 -14.17 -12.67 12.43
C GLY A 461 -13.67 -11.25 12.75
N GLY A 462 -12.75 -10.73 11.98
CA GLY A 462 -12.22 -9.37 12.04
C GLY A 462 -12.36 -8.65 10.69
N GLY A 463 -11.34 -7.88 10.28
CA GLY A 463 -11.30 -7.14 9.03
C GLY A 463 -10.10 -7.49 8.17
N SER A 464 -10.19 -7.24 6.88
CA SER A 464 -9.08 -7.30 5.94
C SER A 464 -9.32 -6.36 4.76
N HIS A 465 -8.34 -6.26 3.89
CA HIS A 465 -8.27 -5.35 2.75
C HIS A 465 -7.51 -6.01 1.60
N GLY A 466 -7.43 -5.35 0.46
CA GLY A 466 -6.69 -5.83 -0.71
C GLY A 466 -7.53 -5.88 -1.98
N ALA A 467 -8.86 -6.01 -1.88
CA ALA A 467 -9.76 -6.11 -3.02
C ALA A 467 -9.86 -4.78 -3.79
N LEU A 468 -10.44 -4.86 -4.98
CA LEU A 468 -10.74 -3.68 -5.81
C LEU A 468 -11.91 -2.86 -5.28
N HIS A 469 -12.72 -3.44 -4.38
CA HIS A 469 -13.91 -2.84 -3.79
C HIS A 469 -13.69 -1.49 -3.12
N ALA A 470 -14.71 -0.64 -3.17
CA ALA A 470 -14.75 0.65 -2.48
C ALA A 470 -14.48 0.53 -0.99
N GLY A 471 -15.06 -0.47 -0.32
CA GLY A 471 -14.89 -0.72 1.11
C GLY A 471 -13.45 -1.04 1.55
N ASP A 472 -12.60 -1.52 0.63
CA ASP A 472 -11.17 -1.74 0.88
C ASP A 472 -10.31 -0.54 0.43
N SER A 473 -10.87 0.35 -0.39
CA SER A 473 -10.07 1.25 -1.22
C SER A 473 -10.26 2.72 -0.89
N LEU A 474 -11.37 3.12 -0.26
CA LEU A 474 -11.71 4.51 -0.03
C LEU A 474 -11.33 4.95 1.38
N GLY A 475 -10.48 5.94 1.48
CA GLY A 475 -10.07 6.55 2.73
C GLY A 475 -10.06 8.07 2.69
N PRO A 476 -9.96 8.77 3.84
CA PRO A 476 -9.91 10.22 3.88
C PRO A 476 -8.56 10.75 3.36
N LEU A 477 -8.63 11.92 2.71
CA LEU A 477 -7.50 12.79 2.44
C LEU A 477 -7.88 14.20 2.90
N LEU A 478 -7.18 14.72 3.91
CA LEU A 478 -7.45 16.01 4.50
C LEU A 478 -6.27 16.96 4.25
N PHE A 479 -6.56 18.15 3.76
CA PHE A 479 -5.59 19.23 3.61
C PHE A 479 -5.86 20.34 4.63
N VAL A 480 -4.85 20.74 5.43
CA VAL A 480 -4.96 21.84 6.38
C VAL A 480 -3.80 22.82 6.15
N GLY A 481 -4.13 24.03 5.73
CA GLY A 481 -3.13 25.07 5.41
C GLY A 481 -2.27 24.78 4.18
N CYS A 482 -2.63 23.81 3.38
CA CYS A 482 -1.99 23.44 2.11
C CYS A 482 -3.03 22.81 1.16
N GLY A 483 -2.56 22.29 0.03
CA GLY A 483 -3.37 21.60 -0.98
C GLY A 483 -3.81 22.50 -2.12
N PRO A 484 -4.26 21.90 -3.25
CA PRO A 484 -4.77 22.65 -4.38
C PRO A 484 -6.06 23.40 -4.03
N LYS A 485 -6.27 24.54 -4.65
CA LYS A 485 -7.46 25.39 -4.40
C LYS A 485 -8.78 24.72 -4.78
N ASP A 486 -8.73 23.81 -5.73
CA ASP A 486 -9.83 23.02 -6.28
C ASP A 486 -9.95 21.62 -5.65
N ALA A 487 -9.31 21.39 -4.51
CA ALA A 487 -9.27 20.06 -3.88
C ALA A 487 -10.67 19.47 -3.64
N SER A 488 -11.65 20.31 -3.27
CA SER A 488 -13.05 19.91 -3.04
C SER A 488 -13.88 19.81 -4.32
N GLU A 489 -13.40 20.34 -5.44
CA GLU A 489 -14.12 20.35 -6.73
C GLU A 489 -13.69 19.17 -7.61
N ARG A 490 -12.56 18.56 -7.31
CA ARG A 490 -12.01 17.46 -8.09
C ARG A 490 -12.79 16.18 -7.83
N GLU A 491 -13.34 15.58 -8.89
CA GLU A 491 -14.23 14.41 -8.80
C GLU A 491 -13.58 13.16 -8.21
N GLN A 492 -12.27 12.96 -8.38
CA GLN A 492 -11.59 11.80 -7.85
C GLN A 492 -10.12 12.08 -7.47
N TRP A 493 -9.78 11.72 -6.27
CA TRP A 493 -8.41 11.68 -5.74
C TRP A 493 -7.90 10.24 -5.62
N THR A 494 -6.61 10.05 -5.76
CA THR A 494 -5.94 8.78 -5.53
C THR A 494 -4.66 9.02 -4.74
N LEU A 495 -4.07 7.98 -4.16
CA LEU A 495 -2.80 8.08 -3.44
C LEU A 495 -1.66 8.61 -4.30
N ARG A 496 -1.72 8.42 -5.62
CA ARG A 496 -0.75 8.98 -6.59
C ARG A 496 -0.73 10.50 -6.64
N ASP A 497 -1.73 11.17 -6.08
CA ASP A 497 -1.80 12.64 -6.02
C ASP A 497 -1.12 13.21 -4.79
N VAL A 498 -0.82 12.39 -3.78
CA VAL A 498 -0.21 12.86 -2.51
C VAL A 498 1.20 13.41 -2.74
N ALA A 499 2.09 12.67 -3.40
CA ALA A 499 3.43 13.16 -3.69
C ALA A 499 3.41 14.46 -4.52
N PRO A 500 2.61 14.56 -5.60
CA PRO A 500 2.37 15.82 -6.28
C PRO A 500 1.95 16.99 -5.38
N ALA A 501 0.99 16.78 -4.50
CA ALA A 501 0.50 17.83 -3.60
C ALA A 501 1.58 18.31 -2.61
N VAL A 502 2.41 17.39 -2.09
CA VAL A 502 3.57 17.73 -1.25
C VAL A 502 4.60 18.56 -2.02
N LEU A 503 4.94 18.16 -3.24
CA LEU A 503 5.91 18.89 -4.07
C LEU A 503 5.40 20.29 -4.45
N GLU A 504 4.12 20.42 -4.78
CA GLU A 504 3.47 21.69 -5.08
C GLU A 504 3.52 22.64 -3.87
N HIS A 505 3.29 22.13 -2.65
CA HIS A 505 3.39 22.92 -1.42
C HIS A 505 4.76 23.61 -1.28
N PHE A 506 5.83 22.95 -1.68
CA PHE A 506 7.20 23.49 -1.66
C PHE A 506 7.60 24.21 -2.96
N GLY A 507 6.69 24.37 -3.92
CA GLY A 507 6.97 25.03 -5.19
C GLY A 507 7.93 24.26 -6.11
N LEU A 508 7.96 22.93 -5.99
CA LEU A 508 8.84 22.02 -6.77
C LEU A 508 8.14 21.41 -7.99
N ARG A 509 6.99 21.93 -8.39
CA ARG A 509 6.22 21.57 -9.58
C ARG A 509 5.95 22.75 -10.45
#